data_31c1716e574581ec7b69d7817ae53da6
#
_entry.id   31c1716e574581ec7b69d7817ae53da6
#
_cell.length_a   1.000
_cell.length_b   1.000
_cell.length_c   1.000
_cell.angle_alpha   90.00
_cell.angle_beta   90.00
_cell.angle_gamma   90.00
#
_symmetry.space_group_name_H-M   'P 1'
#
loop_
_entity.id
_entity.type
_entity.pdbx_description
1 polymer ?
#
loop_
_entity_poly.entity_id
_entity_poly.type
_entity_poly.pdbx_seq_one_letter_code
_entity_poly.pdbx_strand_id
1 'polypeptide(L)'
;MHSPPGMKAWKNHQPRTTNHTQEGFVLPLVVIIGFIVSIGGLTLLARSFSGLYGSVRQEQARQARELAEAGLARTIERLNREYNYLLINCYSSSGSPPSPNDCTDTGTWDNPNLPSSICADATSLDNDITLVESISSFGGQYRVEYYAYRGTQFYGGTGKLKVVGERLSDDASRILATSAVELSFDVKPKPCGSRFGAAASSSGFPGLMAKKINLGGNDVEGDVSGNVLCTDCATTDKFGNELTLEKSIGAGKNGVVDGNIYLGAIDQPAVPTYPDSLPAIANPLTINNTAITIKGGDPNTYQNACQSDGTKTHCVISDITLSGNGDILTLDTTDQPIQLYVSGDVDISGGRAGISHMRSGAIADDEDFARVGLFGVPASNCANDNPDDDDPQQTLKIAGRNDDSSKLFVYLPCGEAQIMGGAGASAILGVLWAWIYDGSSSNVASITVPDEAGSIMFEEMGASFSLSIRDYVALGVNSWRSFEGLTQ
;
A
#
# COMPACT_ATOMS: atom_id res chain seq x y z
N MET A 1 -68.89 34.66 32.52
CA MET A 1 -69.72 35.78 32.89
C MET A 1 -69.40 36.94 31.97
N HIS A 2 -70.26 37.21 31.00
CA HIS A 2 -70.71 38.53 30.55
C HIS A 2 -71.66 38.31 29.37
N SER A 3 -72.88 38.69 29.57
CA SER A 3 -74.02 38.58 28.67
C SER A 3 -74.01 39.72 27.61
N PRO A 4 -74.71 39.52 26.48
CA PRO A 4 -74.79 40.49 25.39
C PRO A 4 -75.85 41.57 25.58
N PRO A 5 -75.82 42.69 24.92
CA PRO A 5 -76.99 43.54 24.77
C PRO A 5 -77.47 43.66 23.32
N GLY A 6 -78.77 43.58 23.18
CA GLY A 6 -79.58 44.56 22.57
C GLY A 6 -79.97 44.39 21.11
N MET A 7 -81.10 43.72 20.91
CA MET A 7 -81.93 43.83 19.69
C MET A 7 -82.43 45.24 19.50
N LYS A 8 -82.21 45.80 18.31
CA LYS A 8 -83.01 46.92 17.79
C LYS A 8 -83.84 46.47 16.60
N ALA A 9 -85.12 46.57 16.79
CA ALA A 9 -86.13 46.37 15.77
C ALA A 9 -85.97 47.41 14.64
N TRP A 10 -85.88 46.91 13.41
CA TRP A 10 -85.98 47.77 12.22
C TRP A 10 -87.30 47.54 11.53
N LYS A 11 -88.00 48.68 11.34
CA LYS A 11 -89.35 48.84 10.69
C LYS A 11 -89.27 48.39 9.22
N ASN A 12 -90.30 47.62 8.86
CA ASN A 12 -90.70 47.34 7.50
C ASN A 12 -90.94 48.63 6.68
N HIS A 13 -90.15 48.82 5.66
CA HIS A 13 -90.49 49.62 4.51
C HIS A 13 -90.57 48.71 3.30
N GLN A 14 -91.79 48.47 2.82
CA GLN A 14 -92.01 47.88 1.49
C GLN A 14 -91.62 48.88 0.40
N PRO A 15 -90.71 48.53 -0.48
CA PRO A 15 -90.58 49.28 -1.71
C PRO A 15 -91.48 48.72 -2.79
N ARG A 16 -92.15 49.63 -3.48
CA ARG A 16 -92.94 49.43 -4.68
C ARG A 16 -92.15 48.63 -5.73
N THR A 17 -92.77 47.56 -6.19
CA THR A 17 -92.32 46.82 -7.39
C THR A 17 -92.55 47.65 -8.67
N THR A 18 -91.55 48.15 -9.21
CA THR A 18 -91.46 48.52 -10.65
C THR A 18 -91.00 47.35 -11.42
N ASN A 19 -91.92 46.72 -12.16
CA ASN A 19 -91.57 45.71 -13.15
C ASN A 19 -90.70 46.34 -14.26
N HIS A 20 -89.42 46.29 -14.19
CA HIS A 20 -88.55 46.42 -15.32
C HIS A 20 -88.26 45.02 -15.90
N THR A 21 -88.84 44.79 -17.08
CA THR A 21 -88.48 43.68 -17.96
C THR A 21 -87.03 43.76 -18.26
N GLN A 22 -86.18 43.01 -17.50
CA GLN A 22 -84.79 42.75 -17.79
C GLN A 22 -84.66 41.53 -18.71
N GLU A 23 -85.27 41.70 -19.88
CA GLU A 23 -85.02 40.76 -20.99
C GLU A 23 -83.77 41.22 -21.77
N GLY A 24 -82.63 40.57 -21.59
CA GLY A 24 -81.47 40.77 -22.47
C GLY A 24 -80.11 40.66 -21.85
N PHE A 25 -79.96 40.60 -20.52
CA PHE A 25 -78.62 40.61 -19.90
C PHE A 25 -78.07 39.22 -19.47
N VAL A 26 -78.93 38.21 -19.54
CA VAL A 26 -78.57 36.85 -19.06
C VAL A 26 -77.55 36.15 -20.03
N LEU A 27 -77.71 36.32 -21.34
CA LEU A 27 -76.91 35.68 -22.36
C LEU A 27 -75.43 36.11 -22.31
N PRO A 28 -75.10 37.44 -22.23
CA PRO A 28 -73.72 37.87 -22.07
C PRO A 28 -73.10 37.38 -20.78
N LEU A 29 -73.86 37.35 -19.66
CA LEU A 29 -73.39 36.89 -18.39
C LEU A 29 -73.03 35.39 -18.41
N VAL A 30 -73.83 34.56 -19.00
CA VAL A 30 -73.57 33.11 -19.15
C VAL A 30 -72.30 32.86 -20.01
N VAL A 31 -72.14 33.64 -21.07
CA VAL A 31 -70.96 33.55 -21.92
C VAL A 31 -69.67 33.94 -21.16
N ILE A 32 -69.72 35.03 -20.39
CA ILE A 32 -68.61 35.49 -19.55
C ILE A 32 -68.27 34.46 -18.47
N ILE A 33 -69.25 33.92 -17.77
CA ILE A 33 -69.03 32.86 -16.78
C ILE A 33 -68.46 31.60 -17.44
N GLY A 34 -68.99 31.21 -18.60
CA GLY A 34 -68.43 30.09 -19.38
C GLY A 34 -66.98 30.29 -19.79
N PHE A 35 -66.61 31.51 -20.16
CA PHE A 35 -65.19 31.84 -20.46
C PHE A 35 -64.34 31.79 -19.24
N ILE A 36 -64.76 32.33 -18.11
CA ILE A 36 -63.99 32.30 -16.85
C ILE A 36 -63.78 30.85 -16.37
N VAL A 37 -64.80 30.01 -16.42
CA VAL A 37 -64.73 28.59 -16.08
C VAL A 37 -63.80 27.85 -17.04
N SER A 38 -63.87 28.14 -18.34
CA SER A 38 -63.01 27.53 -19.35
C SER A 38 -61.51 27.91 -19.13
N ILE A 39 -61.21 29.18 -18.90
CA ILE A 39 -59.86 29.67 -18.61
C ILE A 39 -59.35 29.08 -17.31
N GLY A 40 -60.21 29.06 -16.25
CA GLY A 40 -59.87 28.42 -15.00
C GLY A 40 -59.59 26.92 -15.13
N GLY A 41 -60.39 26.21 -15.91
CA GLY A 41 -60.20 24.79 -16.22
C GLY A 41 -58.89 24.54 -16.99
N LEU A 42 -58.60 25.35 -18.02
CA LEU A 42 -57.36 25.26 -18.79
C LEU A 42 -56.12 25.55 -17.94
N THR A 43 -56.19 26.54 -17.06
CA THR A 43 -55.08 26.85 -16.15
C THR A 43 -54.84 25.73 -15.12
N LEU A 44 -55.87 25.11 -14.60
CA LEU A 44 -55.71 23.94 -13.71
C LEU A 44 -55.14 22.73 -14.45
N LEU A 45 -55.58 22.45 -15.67
CA LEU A 45 -55.04 21.40 -16.52
C LEU A 45 -53.58 21.67 -16.85
N ALA A 46 -53.20 22.88 -17.26
CA ALA A 46 -51.84 23.25 -17.56
C ALA A 46 -50.92 23.08 -16.30
N ARG A 47 -51.43 23.45 -15.13
CA ARG A 47 -50.72 23.28 -13.86
C ARG A 47 -50.56 21.81 -13.47
N SER A 48 -51.59 20.99 -13.71
CA SER A 48 -51.56 19.55 -13.46
C SER A 48 -50.55 18.86 -14.40
N PHE A 49 -50.56 19.21 -15.68
CA PHE A 49 -49.61 18.68 -16.66
C PHE A 49 -48.18 19.11 -16.32
N SER A 50 -47.91 20.36 -15.97
CA SER A 50 -46.59 20.81 -15.57
C SER A 50 -46.09 20.11 -14.31
N GLY A 51 -46.97 19.85 -13.34
CA GLY A 51 -46.70 19.06 -12.15
C GLY A 51 -46.35 17.60 -12.49
N LEU A 52 -47.11 16.99 -13.39
CA LEU A 52 -46.86 15.63 -13.84
C LEU A 52 -45.51 15.52 -14.59
N TYR A 53 -45.24 16.42 -15.51
CA TYR A 53 -43.94 16.48 -16.21
C TYR A 53 -42.78 16.72 -15.25
N GLY A 54 -42.98 17.58 -14.25
CA GLY A 54 -41.99 17.80 -13.21
C GLY A 54 -41.71 16.54 -12.39
N SER A 55 -42.74 15.81 -11.98
CA SER A 55 -42.59 14.57 -11.20
C SER A 55 -41.93 13.46 -12.00
N VAL A 56 -42.27 13.31 -13.29
CA VAL A 56 -41.61 12.32 -14.19
C VAL A 56 -40.14 12.63 -14.37
N ARG A 57 -39.79 13.91 -14.62
CA ARG A 57 -38.38 14.31 -14.73
C ARG A 57 -37.61 14.10 -13.45
N GLN A 58 -38.20 14.39 -12.30
CA GLN A 58 -37.59 14.18 -11.01
C GLN A 58 -37.36 12.69 -10.73
N GLU A 59 -38.31 11.84 -11.11
CA GLU A 59 -38.17 10.40 -10.99
C GLU A 59 -37.06 9.85 -11.92
N GLN A 60 -36.98 10.32 -13.14
CA GLN A 60 -35.90 9.96 -14.07
C GLN A 60 -34.52 10.38 -13.57
N ALA A 61 -34.42 11.59 -13.01
CA ALA A 61 -33.18 12.07 -12.40
C ALA A 61 -32.78 11.23 -11.17
N ARG A 62 -33.76 10.84 -10.33
CA ARG A 62 -33.54 9.96 -9.19
C ARG A 62 -33.02 8.58 -9.64
N GLN A 63 -33.63 7.99 -10.67
CA GLN A 63 -33.20 6.71 -11.23
C GLN A 63 -31.79 6.81 -11.83
N ALA A 64 -31.46 7.89 -12.54
CA ALA A 64 -30.10 8.11 -13.05
C ALA A 64 -29.08 8.22 -11.91
N ARG A 65 -29.44 8.84 -10.79
CA ARG A 65 -28.60 8.92 -9.60
C ARG A 65 -28.39 7.54 -8.96
N GLU A 66 -29.46 6.76 -8.80
CA GLU A 66 -29.36 5.39 -8.27
C GLU A 66 -28.44 4.50 -9.14
N LEU A 67 -28.51 4.68 -10.47
CA LEU A 67 -27.60 4.01 -11.40
C LEU A 67 -26.14 4.46 -11.20
N ALA A 68 -25.90 5.75 -10.99
CA ALA A 68 -24.54 6.25 -10.73
C ALA A 68 -23.99 5.71 -9.39
N GLU A 69 -24.80 5.68 -8.35
CA GLU A 69 -24.42 5.15 -7.03
C GLU A 69 -24.16 3.63 -7.09
N ALA A 70 -25.02 2.88 -7.77
CA ALA A 70 -24.83 1.45 -7.98
C ALA A 70 -23.56 1.16 -8.81
N GLY A 71 -23.34 1.94 -9.86
CA GLY A 71 -22.15 1.86 -10.70
C GLY A 71 -20.87 2.16 -9.92
N LEU A 72 -20.90 3.17 -9.06
CA LEU A 72 -19.79 3.53 -8.19
C LEU A 72 -19.43 2.40 -7.21
N ALA A 73 -20.43 1.84 -6.52
CA ALA A 73 -20.23 0.75 -5.58
C ALA A 73 -19.62 -0.49 -6.29
N ARG A 74 -20.15 -0.84 -7.47
CA ARG A 74 -19.69 -1.96 -8.26
C ARG A 74 -18.28 -1.75 -8.82
N THR A 75 -17.97 -0.54 -9.25
CA THR A 75 -16.62 -0.21 -9.72
C THR A 75 -15.60 -0.33 -8.60
N ILE A 76 -15.89 0.19 -7.41
CA ILE A 76 -15.00 0.06 -6.24
C ILE A 76 -14.84 -1.41 -5.82
N GLU A 77 -15.94 -2.19 -5.82
CA GLU A 77 -15.87 -3.61 -5.52
C GLU A 77 -14.95 -4.35 -6.50
N ARG A 78 -15.09 -4.09 -7.81
CA ARG A 78 -14.22 -4.70 -8.82
C ARG A 78 -12.78 -4.27 -8.69
N LEU A 79 -12.52 -2.97 -8.45
CA LEU A 79 -11.18 -2.46 -8.19
C LEU A 79 -10.57 -3.10 -6.95
N ASN A 80 -11.32 -3.31 -5.88
CA ASN A 80 -10.81 -3.94 -4.65
C ASN A 80 -10.59 -5.45 -4.77
N ARG A 81 -11.30 -6.13 -5.65
CA ARG A 81 -11.34 -7.59 -5.71
C ARG A 81 -10.54 -8.17 -6.87
N GLU A 82 -10.70 -7.59 -8.06
CA GLU A 82 -10.21 -8.18 -9.29
C GLU A 82 -9.07 -7.36 -9.90
N TYR A 83 -9.09 -6.02 -9.72
CA TYR A 83 -8.22 -5.08 -10.40
C TYR A 83 -7.58 -4.07 -9.43
N ASN A 84 -7.17 -4.56 -8.27
CA ASN A 84 -6.63 -3.72 -7.20
C ASN A 84 -5.36 -2.93 -7.59
N TYR A 85 -4.57 -3.44 -8.52
CA TYR A 85 -3.43 -2.74 -9.11
C TYR A 85 -3.83 -1.46 -9.87
N LEU A 86 -5.07 -1.37 -10.37
CA LEU A 86 -5.56 -0.17 -11.04
C LEU A 86 -5.89 0.97 -10.07
N LEU A 87 -5.96 0.69 -8.76
CA LEU A 87 -6.19 1.73 -7.74
C LEU A 87 -5.07 2.76 -7.65
N ILE A 88 -3.88 2.46 -8.16
CA ILE A 88 -2.76 3.42 -8.22
C ILE A 88 -2.56 4.01 -9.62
N ASN A 89 -3.43 3.70 -10.56
CA ASN A 89 -3.41 4.16 -11.93
C ASN A 89 -4.45 5.25 -12.17
N CYS A 90 -4.62 5.65 -13.41
CA CYS A 90 -5.67 6.56 -13.79
C CYS A 90 -6.45 6.10 -15.02
N TYR A 91 -7.66 6.62 -15.16
CA TYR A 91 -8.56 6.37 -16.28
C TYR A 91 -9.32 7.64 -16.65
N SER A 92 -9.49 7.90 -17.95
CA SER A 92 -10.35 8.98 -18.44
C SER A 92 -11.12 8.54 -19.69
N SER A 93 -12.43 8.69 -19.67
CA SER A 93 -13.27 8.39 -20.84
C SER A 93 -13.23 9.47 -21.92
N SER A 94 -12.78 10.69 -21.60
CA SER A 94 -12.93 11.87 -22.47
C SER A 94 -11.64 12.68 -22.72
N GLY A 95 -10.48 12.21 -22.29
CA GLY A 95 -9.20 12.89 -22.53
C GLY A 95 -8.99 14.22 -21.81
N SER A 96 -9.87 14.59 -20.88
CA SER A 96 -9.73 15.78 -20.06
C SER A 96 -9.90 15.41 -18.58
N PRO A 97 -8.92 14.75 -17.98
CA PRO A 97 -8.94 14.56 -16.53
C PRO A 97 -8.78 15.90 -15.83
N PRO A 98 -9.39 16.07 -14.67
CA PRO A 98 -9.04 17.19 -13.81
C PRO A 98 -7.57 17.00 -13.38
N SER A 99 -6.67 17.89 -13.88
CA SER A 99 -5.29 17.99 -13.41
C SER A 99 -5.19 17.70 -11.90
N PRO A 100 -4.20 16.90 -11.39
CA PRO A 100 -2.80 17.07 -11.79
C PRO A 100 -2.06 15.82 -12.31
N ASN A 101 -2.73 14.73 -12.58
CA ASN A 101 -2.06 13.56 -13.16
C ASN A 101 -2.65 13.33 -14.56
N ASP A 102 -1.87 13.63 -15.54
CA ASP A 102 -2.20 13.50 -16.94
C ASP A 102 -2.34 12.02 -17.31
N CYS A 103 -3.57 11.50 -17.22
CA CYS A 103 -3.90 10.30 -17.98
C CYS A 103 -3.75 10.64 -19.45
N THR A 104 -2.77 10.05 -20.08
CA THR A 104 -2.40 10.38 -21.46
C THR A 104 -3.32 9.71 -22.47
N ASP A 105 -3.93 8.58 -22.10
CA ASP A 105 -4.77 7.80 -22.97
C ASP A 105 -6.26 7.91 -22.62
N THR A 106 -7.08 8.07 -23.65
CA THR A 106 -8.53 8.12 -23.55
C THR A 106 -9.14 6.74 -23.70
N GLY A 107 -10.00 6.35 -22.77
CA GLY A 107 -10.79 5.13 -22.88
C GLY A 107 -10.08 3.86 -22.41
N THR A 108 -8.81 3.95 -22.05
CA THR A 108 -8.03 2.86 -21.45
C THR A 108 -7.49 3.27 -20.09
N TRP A 109 -7.14 2.31 -19.27
CA TRP A 109 -6.37 2.59 -18.08
C TRP A 109 -4.94 2.88 -18.52
N ASP A 110 -4.44 4.04 -18.14
CA ASP A 110 -3.02 4.30 -18.25
C ASP A 110 -2.29 3.22 -17.47
N ASN A 111 -1.29 2.65 -18.11
CA ASN A 111 -0.43 1.64 -17.52
C ASN A 111 0.93 2.28 -17.20
N PRO A 112 1.00 3.21 -16.24
CA PRO A 112 2.26 3.68 -15.75
C PRO A 112 2.75 2.62 -14.77
N ASN A 113 3.77 1.90 -15.13
CA ASN A 113 4.58 1.16 -14.18
C ASN A 113 3.79 0.30 -13.21
N LEU A 114 3.27 -0.79 -13.73
CA LEU A 114 2.84 -1.87 -12.86
C LEU A 114 4.03 -2.23 -12.00
N PRO A 115 3.94 -2.07 -10.67
CA PRO A 115 5.01 -2.55 -9.83
C PRO A 115 5.22 -4.02 -10.18
N SER A 116 6.46 -4.41 -10.43
CA SER A 116 6.84 -5.80 -10.74
C SER A 116 6.41 -6.80 -9.65
N SER A 117 5.81 -6.31 -8.57
CA SER A 117 5.40 -7.03 -7.38
C SER A 117 3.90 -6.91 -7.09
N ILE A 118 3.06 -7.24 -8.07
CA ILE A 118 1.62 -7.38 -7.82
C ILE A 118 1.36 -8.79 -7.28
N CYS A 119 0.44 -8.89 -6.30
CA CYS A 119 -0.01 -10.16 -5.74
C CYS A 119 -0.75 -11.06 -6.75
N ALA A 120 -1.14 -10.53 -7.88
CA ALA A 120 -1.76 -11.29 -8.96
C ALA A 120 -0.68 -11.86 -9.89
N ASP A 121 -0.90 -13.07 -10.41
CA ASP A 121 -0.14 -13.58 -11.54
C ASP A 121 -0.23 -12.58 -12.69
N ALA A 122 0.83 -11.80 -12.85
CA ALA A 122 0.90 -10.69 -13.81
C ALA A 122 0.85 -11.11 -15.30
N THR A 123 0.58 -12.40 -15.56
CA THR A 123 0.54 -12.95 -16.92
C THR A 123 -0.69 -12.56 -17.72
N SER A 124 -1.68 -11.93 -17.11
CA SER A 124 -2.86 -11.42 -17.83
C SER A 124 -3.40 -10.14 -17.19
N LEU A 125 -2.66 -9.04 -17.34
CA LEU A 125 -3.20 -7.73 -16.99
C LEU A 125 -4.16 -7.32 -18.09
N ASP A 126 -5.45 -7.51 -17.84
CA ASP A 126 -6.49 -7.05 -18.74
C ASP A 126 -6.71 -5.55 -18.50
N ASN A 127 -6.10 -4.74 -19.36
CA ASN A 127 -6.29 -3.28 -19.34
C ASN A 127 -7.64 -2.87 -19.95
N ASP A 128 -8.36 -3.82 -20.55
CA ASP A 128 -9.67 -3.63 -21.20
C ASP A 128 -10.83 -3.87 -20.21
N ILE A 129 -10.76 -3.28 -19.01
CA ILE A 129 -11.92 -3.33 -18.13
C ILE A 129 -13.03 -2.49 -18.75
N THR A 130 -14.08 -3.17 -19.20
CA THR A 130 -15.28 -2.49 -19.67
C THR A 130 -15.92 -1.75 -18.49
N LEU A 131 -15.75 -0.42 -18.47
CA LEU A 131 -16.28 0.46 -17.43
C LEU A 131 -17.66 1.02 -17.77
N VAL A 132 -18.28 0.51 -18.82
CA VAL A 132 -19.68 0.80 -19.18
C VAL A 132 -20.50 -0.47 -18.97
N GLU A 133 -21.47 -0.40 -18.11
CA GLU A 133 -22.31 -1.56 -17.82
C GLU A 133 -23.79 -1.17 -17.81
N SER A 134 -24.60 -2.00 -18.48
CA SER A 134 -26.05 -1.84 -18.49
C SER A 134 -26.68 -2.56 -17.30
N ILE A 135 -27.46 -1.85 -16.53
CA ILE A 135 -28.23 -2.42 -15.42
C ILE A 135 -29.68 -2.54 -15.86
N SER A 136 -30.04 -3.71 -16.37
CA SER A 136 -31.38 -3.98 -16.93
C SER A 136 -32.52 -3.77 -15.92
N SER A 137 -32.28 -4.01 -14.63
CA SER A 137 -33.30 -3.85 -13.58
C SER A 137 -33.78 -2.40 -13.38
N PHE A 138 -32.96 -1.41 -13.76
CA PHE A 138 -33.28 0.01 -13.65
C PHE A 138 -33.51 0.68 -15.02
N GLY A 139 -33.47 -0.08 -16.11
CA GLY A 139 -33.67 0.44 -17.46
C GLY A 139 -32.66 1.54 -17.83
N GLY A 140 -31.40 1.37 -17.50
CA GLY A 140 -30.34 2.32 -17.76
C GLY A 140 -28.96 1.70 -17.69
N GLN A 141 -27.97 2.55 -17.75
CA GLN A 141 -26.56 2.16 -17.69
C GLN A 141 -25.77 3.11 -16.82
N TYR A 142 -24.59 2.67 -16.39
CA TYR A 142 -23.59 3.57 -15.83
C TYR A 142 -22.30 3.46 -16.64
N ARG A 143 -21.51 4.53 -16.57
CA ARG A 143 -20.15 4.55 -17.09
C ARG A 143 -19.22 5.27 -16.14
N VAL A 144 -17.98 4.83 -16.06
CA VAL A 144 -16.94 5.56 -15.37
C VAL A 144 -16.51 6.71 -16.27
N GLU A 145 -16.55 7.93 -15.74
CA GLU A 145 -16.10 9.12 -16.46
C GLU A 145 -14.60 9.31 -16.26
N TYR A 146 -14.13 9.20 -15.03
CA TYR A 146 -12.71 9.19 -14.75
C TYR A 146 -12.40 8.51 -13.40
N TYR A 147 -11.18 8.03 -13.29
CA TYR A 147 -10.52 7.69 -12.05
C TYR A 147 -9.16 8.37 -12.02
N ALA A 148 -8.80 8.99 -10.90
CA ALA A 148 -7.50 9.62 -10.70
C ALA A 148 -6.94 9.24 -9.33
N TYR A 149 -5.73 8.75 -9.31
CA TYR A 149 -4.99 8.47 -8.08
C TYR A 149 -3.99 9.58 -7.80
N ARG A 150 -3.87 9.96 -6.54
CA ARG A 150 -2.90 10.94 -6.07
C ARG A 150 -2.22 10.40 -4.82
N GLY A 151 -0.99 10.02 -4.94
CA GLY A 151 -0.21 9.44 -3.86
C GLY A 151 1.00 8.71 -4.38
N THR A 152 1.62 7.93 -3.51
CA THR A 152 2.73 7.05 -3.86
C THR A 152 2.28 5.60 -3.78
N GLN A 153 2.87 4.75 -4.59
CA GLN A 153 2.59 3.31 -4.54
C GLN A 153 2.97 2.68 -3.19
N PHE A 154 3.81 3.34 -2.38
CA PHE A 154 4.35 2.79 -1.12
C PHE A 154 3.51 3.15 0.11
N TYR A 155 3.07 4.40 0.18
CA TYR A 155 2.31 4.89 1.35
C TYR A 155 0.81 4.94 1.10
N GLY A 156 0.42 4.68 -0.15
CA GLY A 156 -0.94 4.91 -0.58
C GLY A 156 -1.19 6.39 -0.87
N GLY A 157 -2.45 6.76 -0.95
CA GLY A 157 -2.87 8.10 -1.31
C GLY A 157 -4.37 8.23 -1.37
N THR A 158 -4.85 9.12 -2.21
CA THR A 158 -6.27 9.38 -2.40
C THR A 158 -6.71 9.01 -3.82
N GLY A 159 -7.69 8.14 -3.93
CA GLY A 159 -8.39 7.84 -5.17
C GLY A 159 -9.60 8.76 -5.34
N LYS A 160 -9.85 9.22 -6.55
CA LYS A 160 -11.00 10.02 -6.93
C LYS A 160 -11.70 9.38 -8.11
N LEU A 161 -12.93 8.94 -7.91
CA LEU A 161 -13.73 8.22 -8.90
C LEU A 161 -14.99 9.01 -9.23
N LYS A 162 -15.28 9.20 -10.52
CA LYS A 162 -16.52 9.79 -10.99
C LYS A 162 -17.26 8.83 -11.91
N VAL A 163 -18.50 8.57 -11.58
CA VAL A 163 -19.38 7.67 -12.32
C VAL A 163 -20.63 8.44 -12.76
N VAL A 164 -21.03 8.22 -13.98
CA VAL A 164 -22.24 8.80 -14.58
C VAL A 164 -23.27 7.69 -14.76
N GLY A 165 -24.44 7.89 -14.18
CA GLY A 165 -25.61 7.07 -14.43
C GLY A 165 -26.51 7.72 -15.48
N GLU A 166 -27.01 6.91 -16.38
CA GLU A 166 -27.83 7.33 -17.52
C GLU A 166 -29.13 6.53 -17.55
N ARG A 167 -30.26 7.20 -17.35
CA ARG A 167 -31.58 6.60 -17.55
C ARG A 167 -31.90 6.62 -19.03
N LEU A 168 -32.13 5.45 -19.62
CA LEU A 168 -32.44 5.29 -21.04
C LEU A 168 -33.95 5.21 -21.28
N SER A 169 -34.37 5.53 -22.49
CA SER A 169 -35.72 5.22 -22.97
C SER A 169 -35.92 3.70 -23.07
N ASP A 170 -37.16 3.25 -23.12
CA ASP A 170 -37.48 1.80 -23.12
C ASP A 170 -36.89 1.05 -24.34
N ASP A 171 -36.64 1.76 -25.41
CA ASP A 171 -35.93 1.25 -26.61
C ASP A 171 -34.42 1.45 -26.56
N ALA A 172 -33.88 1.95 -25.44
CA ALA A 172 -32.48 2.29 -25.20
C ALA A 172 -31.85 3.26 -26.24
N SER A 173 -32.67 3.91 -27.05
CA SER A 173 -32.22 4.80 -28.15
C SER A 173 -31.85 6.19 -27.66
N ARG A 174 -32.36 6.62 -26.52
CA ARG A 174 -32.20 7.99 -26.03
C ARG A 174 -31.95 8.05 -24.50
N ILE A 175 -31.06 8.93 -24.09
CA ILE A 175 -30.84 9.27 -22.69
C ILE A 175 -31.95 10.23 -22.24
N LEU A 176 -32.68 9.85 -21.21
CA LEU A 176 -33.78 10.63 -20.62
C LEU A 176 -33.31 11.53 -19.49
N ALA A 177 -32.33 11.05 -18.71
CA ALA A 177 -31.72 11.81 -17.64
C ALA A 177 -30.30 11.28 -17.38
N THR A 178 -29.45 12.17 -16.88
CA THR A 178 -28.08 11.83 -16.43
C THR A 178 -27.88 12.36 -15.03
N SER A 179 -27.14 11.61 -14.23
CA SER A 179 -26.66 12.05 -12.92
C SER A 179 -25.23 11.56 -12.73
N ALA A 180 -24.37 12.36 -12.14
CA ALA A 180 -23.01 11.99 -11.85
C ALA A 180 -22.75 11.99 -10.36
N VAL A 181 -21.98 11.01 -9.91
CA VAL A 181 -21.51 10.90 -8.52
C VAL A 181 -20.01 10.87 -8.53
N GLU A 182 -19.41 11.69 -7.70
CA GLU A 182 -17.97 11.75 -7.50
C GLU A 182 -17.64 11.37 -6.06
N LEU A 183 -16.70 10.45 -5.89
CA LEU A 183 -16.27 9.97 -4.59
C LEU A 183 -14.75 10.10 -4.48
N SER A 184 -14.28 10.58 -3.34
CA SER A 184 -12.87 10.48 -2.96
C SER A 184 -12.74 9.55 -1.77
N PHE A 185 -11.73 8.68 -1.83
CA PHE A 185 -11.47 7.66 -0.81
C PHE A 185 -9.97 7.44 -0.66
N ASP A 186 -9.57 6.87 0.48
CA ASP A 186 -8.19 6.50 0.71
C ASP A 186 -7.86 5.22 -0.06
N VAL A 187 -6.72 5.23 -0.72
CA VAL A 187 -6.11 4.04 -1.31
C VAL A 187 -4.91 3.68 -0.45
N LYS A 188 -4.95 2.50 0.14
CA LYS A 188 -3.85 2.02 0.97
C LYS A 188 -3.29 0.73 0.42
N PRO A 189 -1.97 0.53 0.53
CA PRO A 189 -1.39 -0.75 0.25
C PRO A 189 -1.90 -1.77 1.27
N LYS A 190 -2.18 -2.97 0.79
CA LYS A 190 -2.67 -4.11 1.58
C LYS A 190 -1.71 -5.28 1.42
N PRO A 191 -1.35 -5.99 2.51
CA PRO A 191 -0.58 -7.21 2.38
C PRO A 191 -1.30 -8.22 1.48
N CYS A 192 -0.57 -8.92 0.62
CA CYS A 192 -1.13 -10.05 -0.11
C CYS A 192 -1.56 -11.12 0.89
N GLY A 193 -2.84 -11.42 0.95
CA GLY A 193 -3.32 -12.48 1.83
C GLY A 193 -2.69 -13.83 1.46
N SER A 194 -2.33 -14.60 2.47
CA SER A 194 -1.95 -16.03 2.56
C SER A 194 -1.46 -16.83 1.33
N ARG A 195 -1.40 -16.29 0.12
CA ARG A 195 -0.79 -16.96 -1.03
C ARG A 195 0.73 -17.12 -0.88
N PHE A 196 1.36 -16.29 -0.06
CA PHE A 196 2.78 -16.43 0.27
C PHE A 196 3.10 -17.54 1.26
N GLY A 197 2.15 -18.00 2.07
CA GLY A 197 2.37 -19.15 2.96
C GLY A 197 2.69 -20.46 2.26
N ALA A 198 2.35 -20.60 0.96
CA ALA A 198 2.68 -21.77 0.16
C ALA A 198 3.70 -21.50 -0.95
N ALA A 199 3.89 -20.24 -1.36
CA ALA A 199 4.83 -19.84 -2.41
C ALA A 199 6.05 -19.08 -1.89
N ALA A 200 6.11 -18.77 -0.60
CA ALA A 200 7.36 -18.36 0.07
C ALA A 200 8.41 -19.50 0.09
N SER A 201 7.98 -20.68 -0.30
CA SER A 201 8.89 -21.80 -0.57
C SER A 201 9.70 -21.51 -1.82
N SER A 202 10.69 -20.71 -1.74
CA SER A 202 11.86 -20.62 -2.61
C SER A 202 12.01 -19.44 -3.58
N SER A 203 10.97 -18.86 -4.19
CA SER A 203 11.23 -17.94 -5.32
C SER A 203 11.04 -16.43 -5.06
N GLY A 204 10.67 -16.02 -3.88
CA GLY A 204 10.34 -14.60 -3.61
C GLY A 204 10.98 -13.99 -2.36
N PHE A 205 11.72 -14.77 -1.59
CA PHE A 205 12.29 -14.28 -0.33
C PHE A 205 13.47 -13.34 -0.62
N PRO A 206 13.51 -12.10 -0.05
CA PRO A 206 14.62 -11.20 -0.32
C PRO A 206 15.88 -11.58 0.46
N GLY A 207 16.95 -11.76 -0.25
CA GLY A 207 18.28 -11.91 0.35
C GLY A 207 18.80 -10.60 0.92
N LEU A 208 18.46 -9.47 0.29
CA LEU A 208 18.71 -8.13 0.78
C LEU A 208 17.38 -7.40 0.98
N MET A 209 17.15 -6.89 2.19
CA MET A 209 16.00 -6.04 2.49
C MET A 209 16.44 -4.81 3.27
N ALA A 210 16.03 -3.62 2.82
CA ALA A 210 16.20 -2.41 3.61
C ALA A 210 15.15 -1.34 3.28
N LYS A 211 14.98 -0.35 4.16
CA LYS A 211 14.14 0.83 3.90
C LYS A 211 14.75 1.66 2.79
N LYS A 212 16.06 1.92 2.86
CA LYS A 212 16.81 2.60 1.82
C LYS A 212 17.97 1.72 1.37
N ILE A 213 18.18 1.61 0.07
CA ILE A 213 19.26 0.83 -0.50
C ILE A 213 20.07 1.71 -1.43
N ASN A 214 21.37 1.75 -1.20
CA ASN A 214 22.37 2.22 -2.13
C ASN A 214 23.32 1.07 -2.43
N LEU A 215 23.03 0.30 -3.47
CA LEU A 215 23.80 -0.89 -3.81
C LEU A 215 25.23 -0.55 -4.27
N GLY A 216 25.39 0.62 -4.90
CA GLY A 216 26.69 1.06 -5.37
C GLY A 216 27.30 0.11 -6.40
N GLY A 217 28.48 -0.43 -6.07
CA GLY A 217 29.16 -1.44 -6.88
C GLY A 217 29.01 -2.87 -6.36
N ASN A 218 28.20 -3.09 -5.33
CA ASN A 218 28.01 -4.40 -4.73
C ASN A 218 27.02 -5.26 -5.52
N ASP A 219 27.21 -6.57 -5.47
CA ASP A 219 26.34 -7.54 -6.12
C ASP A 219 25.44 -8.24 -5.08
N VAL A 220 24.24 -8.63 -5.51
CA VAL A 220 23.39 -9.57 -4.80
C VAL A 220 23.25 -10.81 -5.69
N GLU A 221 23.95 -11.86 -5.32
CA GLU A 221 24.08 -13.09 -6.08
C GLU A 221 23.12 -14.17 -5.56
N GLY A 222 22.59 -14.98 -6.45
CA GLY A 222 21.70 -16.10 -6.13
C GLY A 222 20.58 -16.24 -7.15
N ASP A 223 20.50 -17.38 -7.82
CA ASP A 223 19.62 -17.61 -8.98
C ASP A 223 18.14 -17.39 -8.65
N VAL A 224 17.69 -17.85 -7.49
CA VAL A 224 16.27 -17.81 -7.10
C VAL A 224 16.05 -16.90 -5.89
N SER A 225 17.02 -16.78 -5.02
CA SER A 225 16.92 -16.06 -3.74
C SER A 225 17.73 -14.77 -3.71
N GLY A 226 18.44 -14.41 -4.79
CA GLY A 226 19.16 -13.14 -4.95
C GLY A 226 18.25 -11.92 -5.08
N ASN A 227 17.02 -11.99 -4.52
CA ASN A 227 16.05 -10.93 -4.59
C ASN A 227 16.40 -9.78 -3.65
N VAL A 228 16.10 -8.55 -4.10
CA VAL A 228 16.30 -7.32 -3.36
C VAL A 228 14.96 -6.67 -3.10
N LEU A 229 14.72 -6.25 -1.86
CA LEU A 229 13.51 -5.53 -1.48
C LEU A 229 13.86 -4.21 -0.81
N CYS A 230 13.45 -3.12 -1.45
CA CYS A 230 13.55 -1.77 -0.89
C CYS A 230 12.18 -1.24 -0.51
N THR A 231 12.03 -0.78 0.71
CA THR A 231 10.73 -0.34 1.21
C THR A 231 10.45 1.16 1.03
N ASP A 232 11.48 1.98 0.84
CA ASP A 232 11.38 3.44 0.71
C ASP A 232 12.40 4.02 -0.30
N CYS A 233 12.73 3.26 -1.34
CA CYS A 233 13.61 3.76 -2.38
C CYS A 233 12.89 4.74 -3.30
N ALA A 234 13.62 5.77 -3.75
CA ALA A 234 13.09 6.76 -4.66
C ALA A 234 12.67 6.13 -5.99
N THR A 235 11.48 6.45 -6.46
CA THR A 235 10.95 6.01 -7.76
C THR A 235 11.15 7.07 -8.85
N THR A 236 11.47 8.29 -8.45
CA THR A 236 11.73 9.41 -9.37
C THR A 236 13.04 10.09 -9.03
N ASP A 237 13.69 10.63 -10.04
CA ASP A 237 14.87 11.46 -9.87
C ASP A 237 14.51 12.86 -9.33
N LYS A 238 15.52 13.68 -9.03
CA LYS A 238 15.35 15.06 -8.56
C LYS A 238 14.63 16.00 -9.55
N PHE A 239 14.42 15.57 -10.78
CA PHE A 239 13.71 16.31 -11.81
C PHE A 239 12.28 15.77 -12.04
N GLY A 240 11.89 14.73 -11.28
CA GLY A 240 10.59 14.08 -11.41
C GLY A 240 10.51 13.02 -12.51
N ASN A 241 11.65 12.66 -13.13
CA ASN A 241 11.67 11.57 -14.09
C ASN A 241 11.70 10.23 -13.37
N GLU A 242 11.01 9.27 -13.93
CA GLU A 242 10.94 7.93 -13.37
C GLU A 242 12.30 7.22 -13.41
N LEU A 243 12.62 6.52 -12.34
CA LEU A 243 13.82 5.73 -12.21
C LEU A 243 13.55 4.27 -12.58
N THR A 244 14.48 3.60 -13.24
CA THR A 244 14.46 2.14 -13.34
C THR A 244 14.68 1.51 -11.96
N LEU A 245 14.26 0.25 -11.78
CA LEU A 245 14.39 -0.45 -10.49
C LEU A 245 15.84 -0.47 -9.99
N GLU A 246 16.79 -0.71 -10.87
CA GLU A 246 18.22 -0.71 -10.54
C GLU A 246 18.68 0.68 -10.05
N LYS A 247 18.22 1.74 -10.70
CA LYS A 247 18.54 3.09 -10.26
C LYS A 247 17.86 3.47 -8.96
N SER A 248 16.68 2.95 -8.70
CA SER A 248 15.94 3.17 -7.45
C SER A 248 16.70 2.64 -6.24
N ILE A 249 17.40 1.52 -6.39
CA ILE A 249 18.27 0.93 -5.34
C ILE A 249 19.71 1.42 -5.42
N GLY A 250 20.00 2.43 -6.25
CA GLY A 250 21.34 2.97 -6.38
C GLY A 250 22.36 1.99 -6.97
N ALA A 251 21.94 0.99 -7.73
CA ALA A 251 22.84 0.09 -8.43
C ALA A 251 23.77 0.92 -9.35
N GLY A 252 25.05 0.79 -9.10
CA GLY A 252 26.09 1.48 -9.86
C GLY A 252 26.35 0.81 -11.21
N LYS A 253 27.45 1.23 -11.87
CA LYS A 253 27.84 0.66 -13.16
C LYS A 253 28.23 -0.82 -13.09
N ASN A 254 28.56 -1.32 -11.90
CA ASN A 254 29.12 -2.65 -11.68
C ASN A 254 28.29 -3.49 -10.70
N GLY A 255 27.32 -2.91 -10.01
CA GLY A 255 26.46 -3.67 -9.08
C GLY A 255 25.37 -4.41 -9.84
N VAL A 256 25.27 -5.71 -9.62
CA VAL A 256 24.31 -6.62 -10.29
C VAL A 256 23.42 -7.28 -9.25
N VAL A 257 22.16 -7.47 -9.58
CA VAL A 257 21.20 -8.27 -8.82
C VAL A 257 20.77 -9.42 -9.71
N ASP A 258 21.09 -10.65 -9.31
CA ASP A 258 20.75 -11.85 -10.10
C ASP A 258 19.24 -12.18 -9.99
N GLY A 259 18.63 -11.84 -8.87
CA GLY A 259 17.19 -12.01 -8.64
C GLY A 259 16.34 -10.82 -9.08
N ASN A 260 15.15 -10.73 -8.51
CA ASN A 260 14.22 -9.64 -8.78
C ASN A 260 14.40 -8.48 -7.80
N ILE A 261 14.17 -7.26 -8.26
CA ILE A 261 14.14 -6.07 -7.43
C ILE A 261 12.69 -5.73 -7.15
N TYR A 262 12.35 -5.65 -5.88
CA TYR A 262 11.01 -5.30 -5.40
C TYR A 262 11.06 -3.96 -4.69
N LEU A 263 10.13 -3.09 -5.01
CA LEU A 263 9.91 -1.83 -4.31
C LEU A 263 8.56 -1.92 -3.59
N GLY A 264 8.55 -1.74 -2.27
CA GLY A 264 7.30 -1.79 -1.55
C GLY A 264 7.47 -1.75 -0.04
N ALA A 265 6.54 -1.14 0.66
CA ALA A 265 6.59 -1.10 2.11
C ALA A 265 6.31 -2.47 2.72
N ILE A 266 7.07 -2.84 3.73
CA ILE A 266 6.90 -4.06 4.50
C ILE A 266 6.82 -3.67 5.97
N ASP A 267 5.98 -4.38 6.70
CA ASP A 267 6.12 -4.40 8.14
C ASP A 267 7.30 -5.31 8.45
N GLN A 268 8.40 -4.72 8.89
CA GLN A 268 9.55 -5.49 9.34
C GLN A 268 9.13 -6.39 10.50
N PRO A 269 9.56 -7.65 10.54
CA PRO A 269 9.24 -8.52 11.65
C PRO A 269 9.79 -7.94 12.96
N ALA A 270 9.15 -8.27 14.07
CA ALA A 270 9.71 -7.91 15.37
C ALA A 270 11.10 -8.54 15.52
N VAL A 271 12.04 -7.76 16.05
CA VAL A 271 13.38 -8.29 16.37
C VAL A 271 13.21 -9.43 17.35
N PRO A 272 13.82 -10.59 17.10
CA PRO A 272 13.91 -11.61 18.13
C PRO A 272 14.53 -11.01 19.40
N THR A 273 13.84 -11.13 20.50
CA THR A 273 14.34 -10.65 21.79
C THR A 273 15.12 -11.73 22.50
N TYR A 274 16.09 -11.31 23.33
CA TYR A 274 16.71 -12.25 24.26
C TYR A 274 15.64 -12.92 25.12
N PRO A 275 15.62 -14.27 25.24
CA PRO A 275 14.54 -14.98 25.90
C PRO A 275 14.37 -14.60 27.38
N ASP A 276 13.15 -14.21 27.77
CA ASP A 276 12.81 -13.90 29.17
C ASP A 276 12.96 -15.09 30.12
N SER A 277 12.98 -16.30 29.57
CA SER A 277 13.21 -17.55 30.33
C SER A 277 14.64 -17.74 30.76
N LEU A 278 15.58 -17.02 30.20
CA LEU A 278 17.00 -17.07 30.53
C LEU A 278 17.36 -15.97 31.53
N PRO A 279 18.40 -16.19 32.40
CA PRO A 279 18.89 -15.16 33.25
C PRO A 279 19.35 -13.92 32.51
N ALA A 280 18.99 -12.74 33.01
CA ALA A 280 19.40 -11.49 32.39
C ALA A 280 20.94 -11.37 32.37
N ILE A 281 21.48 -10.96 31.23
CA ILE A 281 22.92 -10.74 31.07
C ILE A 281 23.28 -9.37 31.65
N ALA A 282 23.99 -9.40 32.75
CA ALA A 282 24.43 -8.17 33.45
C ALA A 282 25.64 -7.49 32.78
N ASN A 283 26.46 -8.26 32.09
CA ASN A 283 27.69 -7.78 31.43
C ASN A 283 27.73 -8.27 29.99
N PRO A 284 27.23 -7.50 29.03
CA PRO A 284 27.36 -7.81 27.61
C PRO A 284 28.82 -7.98 27.22
N LEU A 285 29.08 -8.89 26.29
CA LEU A 285 30.44 -9.12 25.78
C LEU A 285 30.82 -8.00 24.82
N THR A 286 31.97 -7.38 25.04
CA THR A 286 32.62 -6.50 24.04
C THR A 286 33.75 -7.29 23.37
N ILE A 287 33.66 -7.38 22.02
CA ILE A 287 34.68 -8.04 21.21
C ILE A 287 35.56 -6.95 20.59
N ASN A 288 36.83 -6.92 21.00
CA ASN A 288 37.74 -5.89 20.51
C ASN A 288 39.10 -6.48 20.15
N ASN A 289 39.39 -6.48 18.86
CA ASN A 289 40.69 -6.82 18.27
C ASN A 289 41.32 -8.12 18.85
N THR A 290 40.52 -9.16 18.95
CA THR A 290 40.95 -10.44 19.53
C THR A 290 40.24 -11.56 18.79
N ALA A 291 41.00 -12.60 18.43
CA ALA A 291 40.40 -13.82 17.93
C ALA A 291 39.62 -14.52 19.06
N ILE A 292 38.32 -14.69 18.84
CA ILE A 292 37.38 -15.25 19.82
C ILE A 292 36.62 -16.40 19.16
N THR A 293 36.38 -17.46 19.94
CA THR A 293 35.50 -18.54 19.51
C THR A 293 34.32 -18.64 20.48
N ILE A 294 33.10 -18.50 19.93
CA ILE A 294 31.86 -18.79 20.65
C ILE A 294 31.36 -20.14 20.15
N LYS A 295 31.19 -21.09 21.06
CA LYS A 295 30.69 -22.42 20.75
C LYS A 295 29.26 -22.58 21.25
N GLY A 296 28.35 -22.90 20.38
CA GLY A 296 26.96 -23.16 20.70
C GLY A 296 26.83 -24.42 21.60
N GLY A 297 26.01 -24.35 22.62
CA GLY A 297 25.80 -25.45 23.55
C GLY A 297 26.90 -25.66 24.61
N ASP A 298 28.03 -24.94 24.56
CA ASP A 298 29.07 -25.03 25.56
C ASP A 298 28.74 -24.11 26.75
N PRO A 299 28.43 -24.68 27.95
CA PRO A 299 28.09 -23.87 29.12
C PRO A 299 29.28 -23.06 29.65
N ASN A 300 30.51 -23.31 29.18
CA ASN A 300 31.69 -22.60 29.62
C ASN A 300 32.10 -21.46 28.70
N THR A 301 31.51 -21.37 27.50
CA THR A 301 31.85 -20.32 26.55
C THR A 301 31.14 -19.02 26.95
N TYR A 302 31.90 -18.06 27.46
CA TYR A 302 31.40 -16.71 27.80
C TYR A 302 30.15 -16.73 28.69
N GLN A 303 30.11 -17.53 29.77
CA GLN A 303 28.97 -17.75 30.67
C GLN A 303 28.27 -16.47 31.13
N ASN A 304 28.98 -15.35 31.19
CA ASN A 304 28.41 -14.07 31.61
C ASN A 304 27.68 -13.34 30.49
N ALA A 305 27.90 -13.73 29.25
CA ALA A 305 27.36 -13.07 28.08
C ALA A 305 26.54 -14.00 27.15
N CYS A 306 26.76 -15.32 27.26
CA CYS A 306 26.06 -16.32 26.44
C CYS A 306 25.36 -17.35 27.35
N GLN A 307 24.14 -17.71 26.99
CA GLN A 307 23.33 -18.71 27.68
C GLN A 307 22.60 -19.61 26.69
N SER A 308 22.41 -20.87 27.04
CA SER A 308 21.66 -21.81 26.21
C SER A 308 20.25 -22.03 26.80
N ASP A 309 19.25 -22.05 25.93
CA ASP A 309 17.88 -22.47 26.25
C ASP A 309 17.64 -23.98 26.02
N GLY A 310 18.69 -24.70 25.67
CA GLY A 310 18.64 -26.13 25.30
C GLY A 310 18.53 -26.38 23.82
N THR A 311 18.07 -25.40 23.03
CA THR A 311 17.92 -25.48 21.57
C THR A 311 18.88 -24.54 20.85
N LYS A 312 19.10 -23.35 21.37
CA LYS A 312 19.93 -22.29 20.82
C LYS A 312 20.81 -21.69 21.91
N THR A 313 21.94 -21.12 21.52
CA THR A 313 22.81 -20.32 22.38
C THR A 313 22.57 -18.84 22.10
N HIS A 314 22.19 -18.08 23.10
CA HIS A 314 21.86 -16.67 23.05
C HIS A 314 22.95 -15.84 23.68
N CYS A 315 23.60 -14.97 22.92
CA CYS A 315 24.69 -14.10 23.40
C CYS A 315 24.29 -12.62 23.33
N VAL A 316 24.50 -11.87 24.39
CA VAL A 316 24.32 -10.42 24.41
C VAL A 316 25.67 -9.74 24.27
N ILE A 317 25.80 -8.93 23.22
CA ILE A 317 27.05 -8.29 22.83
C ILE A 317 26.83 -6.77 22.81
N SER A 318 27.74 -6.00 23.39
CA SER A 318 27.71 -4.55 23.29
C SER A 318 28.22 -4.08 21.94
N ASP A 319 29.46 -4.48 21.59
CA ASP A 319 30.11 -4.04 20.35
C ASP A 319 31.00 -5.14 19.79
N ILE A 320 31.19 -5.16 18.47
CA ILE A 320 32.14 -6.02 17.79
C ILE A 320 33.09 -5.15 16.97
N THR A 321 34.38 -5.12 17.34
CA THR A 321 35.43 -4.43 16.59
C THR A 321 36.52 -5.41 16.25
N LEU A 322 36.71 -5.67 14.96
CA LEU A 322 37.72 -6.56 14.38
C LEU A 322 38.56 -5.77 13.36
N SER A 323 39.55 -5.04 13.82
CA SER A 323 40.38 -4.15 12.96
C SER A 323 41.81 -4.67 12.72
N GLY A 324 42.24 -5.67 13.50
CA GLY A 324 43.56 -6.30 13.33
C GLY A 324 43.61 -7.29 12.18
N ASN A 325 44.81 -7.53 11.67
CA ASN A 325 45.03 -8.51 10.62
C ASN A 325 44.96 -9.94 11.21
N GLY A 326 43.83 -10.62 11.00
CA GLY A 326 43.55 -11.95 11.53
C GLY A 326 42.72 -11.99 12.78
N ASP A 327 42.07 -10.88 13.15
CA ASP A 327 41.03 -10.88 14.18
C ASP A 327 39.79 -11.58 13.63
N ILE A 328 39.46 -12.74 14.17
CA ILE A 328 38.38 -13.58 13.69
C ILE A 328 37.43 -13.89 14.85
N LEU A 329 36.17 -13.57 14.68
CA LEU A 329 35.09 -14.10 15.51
C LEU A 329 34.65 -15.44 14.92
N THR A 330 35.01 -16.52 15.57
CA THR A 330 34.59 -17.88 15.17
C THR A 330 33.31 -18.25 15.90
N LEU A 331 32.29 -18.63 15.15
CA LEU A 331 30.99 -19.09 15.65
C LEU A 331 30.85 -20.58 15.31
N ASP A 332 31.04 -21.43 16.32
CA ASP A 332 30.95 -22.89 16.16
C ASP A 332 29.54 -23.37 16.53
N THR A 333 28.74 -23.69 15.54
CA THR A 333 27.37 -24.17 15.67
C THR A 333 27.24 -25.69 15.64
N THR A 334 28.32 -26.43 15.91
CA THR A 334 28.31 -27.90 15.91
C THR A 334 27.19 -28.45 16.76
N ASP A 335 27.06 -28.00 18.01
CA ASP A 335 26.10 -28.52 18.94
C ASP A 335 24.78 -27.75 18.92
N GLN A 336 24.80 -26.41 18.80
CA GLN A 336 23.61 -25.56 18.79
C GLN A 336 23.77 -24.33 17.88
N PRO A 337 22.70 -23.81 17.28
CA PRO A 337 22.65 -22.50 16.65
C PRO A 337 23.01 -21.38 17.64
N ILE A 338 23.58 -20.29 17.13
CA ILE A 338 24.02 -19.13 17.92
C ILE A 338 23.23 -17.90 17.49
N GLN A 339 22.66 -17.19 18.47
CA GLN A 339 21.93 -15.93 18.27
C GLN A 339 22.69 -14.81 18.97
N LEU A 340 23.18 -13.83 18.24
CA LEU A 340 23.92 -12.69 18.74
C LEU A 340 22.98 -11.47 18.83
N TYR A 341 22.73 -10.95 20.02
CA TYR A 341 21.96 -9.72 20.26
C TYR A 341 22.93 -8.58 20.49
N VAL A 342 23.12 -7.75 19.48
CA VAL A 342 24.13 -6.67 19.49
C VAL A 342 23.44 -5.34 19.76
N SER A 343 23.88 -4.62 20.79
CA SER A 343 23.29 -3.32 21.17
C SER A 343 24.06 -2.10 20.63
N GLY A 344 25.31 -2.28 20.20
CA GLY A 344 26.16 -1.25 19.63
C GLY A 344 26.61 -1.58 18.21
N ASP A 345 27.77 -1.08 17.83
CA ASP A 345 28.27 -1.19 16.46
C ASP A 345 29.03 -2.50 16.20
N VAL A 346 29.03 -2.91 14.94
CA VAL A 346 29.83 -4.01 14.39
C VAL A 346 30.78 -3.44 13.34
N ASP A 347 32.06 -3.29 13.65
CA ASP A 347 33.10 -2.84 12.72
C ASP A 347 34.12 -3.96 12.42
N ILE A 348 34.06 -4.48 11.22
CA ILE A 348 34.97 -5.49 10.70
C ILE A 348 35.77 -4.84 9.57
N SER A 349 36.88 -4.19 9.93
CA SER A 349 37.66 -3.38 8.98
C SER A 349 39.11 -3.85 8.79
N GLY A 350 39.55 -4.88 9.50
CA GLY A 350 40.88 -5.43 9.34
C GLY A 350 41.12 -6.20 8.03
N GLY A 351 42.33 -6.20 7.51
CA GLY A 351 42.64 -6.79 6.19
C GLY A 351 42.38 -8.31 6.04
N ARG A 352 42.23 -9.04 7.16
CA ARG A 352 41.81 -10.44 7.25
C ARG A 352 40.90 -10.67 8.46
N ALA A 353 40.28 -9.62 8.92
CA ALA A 353 39.28 -9.72 9.98
C ALA A 353 37.96 -10.25 9.43
N GLY A 354 37.21 -10.99 10.23
CA GLY A 354 35.95 -11.53 9.79
C GLY A 354 35.17 -12.29 10.84
N ILE A 355 33.97 -12.69 10.48
CA ILE A 355 33.18 -13.66 11.21
C ILE A 355 33.31 -15.00 10.45
N SER A 356 33.77 -16.04 11.12
CA SER A 356 33.90 -17.39 10.57
C SER A 356 32.84 -18.29 11.19
N HIS A 357 32.02 -18.90 10.37
CA HIS A 357 31.02 -19.87 10.81
C HIS A 357 31.57 -21.30 10.63
N MET A 358 31.65 -22.01 11.73
CA MET A 358 32.18 -23.38 11.77
C MET A 358 31.10 -24.37 12.21
N ARG A 359 31.17 -25.59 11.65
CA ARG A 359 30.35 -26.71 12.05
C ARG A 359 31.14 -28.02 11.93
N SER A 360 31.07 -28.84 12.96
CA SER A 360 31.82 -30.14 13.01
C SER A 360 33.30 -30.01 12.71
N GLY A 361 33.91 -28.90 13.12
CA GLY A 361 35.34 -28.65 12.94
C GLY A 361 35.77 -28.21 11.52
N ALA A 362 34.79 -27.98 10.63
CA ALA A 362 35.00 -27.44 9.30
C ALA A 362 34.20 -26.12 9.11
N ILE A 363 34.45 -25.39 8.03
CA ILE A 363 33.61 -24.27 7.62
C ILE A 363 32.21 -24.82 7.37
N ALA A 364 31.20 -24.15 7.90
CA ALA A 364 29.78 -24.53 7.75
C ALA A 364 29.37 -24.54 6.27
N ASP A 365 28.40 -25.37 5.90
CA ASP A 365 27.81 -25.38 4.58
C ASP A 365 26.97 -24.12 4.34
N ASP A 366 26.64 -23.83 3.08
CA ASP A 366 25.91 -22.60 2.70
C ASP A 366 24.52 -22.57 3.30
N GLU A 367 23.87 -23.72 3.42
CA GLU A 367 22.54 -23.88 4.04
C GLU A 367 22.54 -23.64 5.55
N ASP A 368 23.71 -23.72 6.20
CA ASP A 368 23.83 -23.50 7.65
C ASP A 368 23.79 -22.02 8.06
N PHE A 369 23.74 -21.07 7.13
CA PHE A 369 23.78 -19.62 7.44
C PHE A 369 22.77 -19.19 8.49
N ALA A 370 21.57 -19.76 8.52
CA ALA A 370 20.51 -19.44 9.45
C ALA A 370 20.79 -19.94 10.90
N ARG A 371 21.79 -20.82 11.07
CA ARG A 371 22.23 -21.25 12.41
C ARG A 371 22.98 -20.15 13.17
N VAL A 372 23.37 -19.08 12.48
CA VAL A 372 23.95 -17.89 13.08
C VAL A 372 23.08 -16.69 12.78
N GLY A 373 22.42 -16.15 13.79
CA GLY A 373 21.67 -14.90 13.73
C GLY A 373 22.41 -13.74 14.39
N LEU A 374 22.57 -12.64 13.69
CA LEU A 374 23.05 -11.37 14.24
C LEU A 374 21.88 -10.38 14.24
N PHE A 375 21.40 -10.05 15.43
CA PHE A 375 20.26 -9.18 15.63
C PHE A 375 20.68 -7.87 16.26
N GLY A 376 20.46 -6.75 15.58
CA GLY A 376 20.61 -5.43 16.16
C GLY A 376 19.47 -5.17 17.15
N VAL A 377 19.81 -4.89 18.40
CA VAL A 377 18.85 -4.55 19.44
C VAL A 377 18.86 -3.03 19.60
N PRO A 378 17.89 -2.30 19.03
CA PRO A 378 17.87 -0.85 19.12
C PRO A 378 17.61 -0.39 20.55
N ALA A 379 18.21 0.72 20.94
CA ALA A 379 18.00 1.35 22.24
C ALA A 379 16.58 1.94 22.40
N SER A 380 15.92 2.23 21.26
CA SER A 380 14.55 2.76 21.19
C SER A 380 13.80 2.15 20.00
N ASN A 381 12.49 2.30 19.98
CA ASN A 381 11.70 1.85 18.82
C ASN A 381 12.01 2.73 17.60
N CYS A 382 12.56 2.16 16.54
CA CYS A 382 12.81 2.85 15.28
C CYS A 382 11.56 3.53 14.68
N ALA A 383 10.37 3.06 15.03
CA ALA A 383 9.09 3.59 14.54
C ALA A 383 8.67 4.93 15.17
N ASN A 384 9.30 5.34 16.28
CA ASN A 384 8.94 6.58 16.99
C ASN A 384 9.84 7.76 16.63
N ASP A 385 10.95 7.49 15.97
CA ASP A 385 11.84 8.54 15.52
C ASP A 385 11.36 9.01 14.15
N ASN A 386 11.34 10.32 13.96
CA ASN A 386 10.90 11.03 12.78
C ASN A 386 11.18 10.23 11.49
N PRO A 387 10.19 9.95 10.65
CA PRO A 387 10.40 9.18 9.41
C PRO A 387 11.41 9.82 8.44
N ASP A 388 11.75 11.10 8.67
CA ASP A 388 12.77 11.85 7.96
C ASP A 388 14.16 11.75 8.62
N ASP A 389 14.27 11.08 9.78
CA ASP A 389 15.55 10.92 10.47
C ASP A 389 16.28 9.72 9.90
N ASP A 390 17.29 10.00 9.10
CA ASP A 390 18.14 9.00 8.42
C ASP A 390 19.32 8.56 9.32
N ASP A 391 19.31 8.91 10.62
CA ASP A 391 20.40 8.57 11.53
C ASP A 391 20.25 7.14 12.07
N PRO A 392 21.07 6.18 11.60
CA PRO A 392 21.00 4.81 12.07
C PRO A 392 21.46 4.74 13.55
N GLN A 393 20.74 3.97 14.36
CA GLN A 393 21.10 3.76 15.77
C GLN A 393 22.29 2.83 15.94
N GLN A 394 22.60 2.04 14.91
CA GLN A 394 23.68 1.05 14.90
C GLN A 394 24.29 0.98 13.52
N THR A 395 25.57 0.64 13.46
CA THR A 395 26.28 0.42 12.19
C THR A 395 26.86 -0.98 12.15
N LEU A 396 26.56 -1.72 11.09
CA LEU A 396 27.30 -2.91 10.69
C LEU A 396 28.20 -2.54 9.52
N LYS A 397 29.51 -2.51 9.75
CA LYS A 397 30.49 -2.26 8.73
C LYS A 397 31.34 -3.49 8.49
N ILE A 398 31.29 -4.01 7.27
CA ILE A 398 32.15 -5.10 6.81
C ILE A 398 33.05 -4.56 5.71
N ALA A 399 34.31 -4.34 6.04
CA ALA A 399 35.32 -3.84 5.13
C ALA A 399 36.57 -4.71 5.29
N GLY A 400 36.86 -5.56 4.36
CA GLY A 400 38.06 -6.39 4.45
C GLY A 400 37.99 -7.60 3.54
N ARG A 401 39.10 -8.24 3.35
CA ARG A 401 39.20 -9.48 2.60
C ARG A 401 38.84 -10.62 3.54
N ASN A 402 37.60 -11.04 3.52
CA ASN A 402 37.18 -12.26 4.17
C ASN A 402 37.42 -13.41 3.16
N ASP A 403 38.43 -14.23 3.41
CA ASP A 403 38.71 -15.40 2.55
C ASP A 403 37.63 -16.49 2.79
N ASP A 404 36.94 -16.42 3.94
CA ASP A 404 35.82 -17.29 4.29
C ASP A 404 34.57 -16.42 4.45
N SER A 405 33.59 -16.60 3.58
CA SER A 405 32.31 -15.86 3.62
C SER A 405 31.66 -15.98 5.00
N SER A 406 31.26 -14.83 5.55
CA SER A 406 30.46 -14.81 6.78
C SER A 406 29.10 -15.43 6.52
N LYS A 407 28.92 -16.69 6.94
CA LYS A 407 27.66 -17.44 6.74
C LYS A 407 26.71 -17.15 7.90
N LEU A 408 25.82 -16.17 7.69
CA LEU A 408 24.93 -15.70 8.76
C LEU A 408 23.69 -14.99 8.24
N PHE A 409 22.68 -14.95 9.09
CA PHE A 409 21.56 -14.05 8.95
C PHE A 409 21.80 -12.76 9.73
N VAL A 410 21.67 -11.63 9.09
CA VAL A 410 21.80 -10.30 9.70
C VAL A 410 20.45 -9.61 9.70
N TYR A 411 20.02 -9.12 10.86
CA TYR A 411 18.81 -8.31 11.00
C TYR A 411 19.06 -7.07 11.86
N LEU A 412 19.07 -5.90 11.23
CA LEU A 412 19.36 -4.59 11.82
C LEU A 412 18.20 -3.62 11.57
N PRO A 413 17.06 -3.75 12.23
CA PRO A 413 15.85 -2.98 11.90
C PRO A 413 16.01 -1.47 12.07
N CYS A 414 16.94 -1.00 12.92
CA CYS A 414 17.26 0.42 13.11
C CYS A 414 18.71 0.73 12.73
N GLY A 415 19.40 -0.17 12.06
CA GLY A 415 20.82 -0.04 11.76
C GLY A 415 21.14 0.15 10.29
N GLU A 416 22.30 0.69 10.02
CA GLU A 416 22.90 0.77 8.70
C GLU A 416 23.87 -0.39 8.48
N ALA A 417 23.72 -1.07 7.37
CA ALA A 417 24.68 -2.07 6.92
C ALA A 417 25.56 -1.49 5.79
N GLN A 418 26.84 -1.37 6.06
CA GLN A 418 27.87 -0.93 5.11
C GLN A 418 28.75 -2.11 4.71
N ILE A 419 28.62 -2.56 3.47
CA ILE A 419 29.51 -3.58 2.94
C ILE A 419 30.47 -2.93 1.96
N MET A 420 31.76 -2.95 2.33
CA MET A 420 32.84 -2.34 1.55
C MET A 420 33.77 -3.45 1.04
N GLY A 421 33.78 -3.67 -0.26
CA GLY A 421 34.55 -4.76 -0.85
C GLY A 421 36.06 -4.59 -0.80
N GLY A 422 36.76 -5.69 -0.49
CA GLY A 422 38.10 -5.96 -0.96
C GLY A 422 38.00 -6.88 -2.19
N ALA A 423 38.87 -6.76 -3.15
CA ALA A 423 38.78 -7.44 -4.45
C ALA A 423 38.35 -8.92 -4.34
N GLY A 424 37.14 -9.23 -4.80
CA GLY A 424 36.75 -10.57 -5.24
C GLY A 424 36.25 -11.56 -4.20
N ALA A 425 35.63 -11.11 -3.07
CA ALA A 425 35.08 -12.04 -2.09
C ALA A 425 33.64 -11.74 -1.74
N SER A 426 32.84 -12.80 -1.55
CA SER A 426 31.55 -12.71 -0.91
C SER A 426 31.71 -12.17 0.52
N ALA A 427 31.14 -11.00 0.82
CA ALA A 427 31.24 -10.41 2.15
C ALA A 427 30.29 -11.10 3.14
N ILE A 428 29.11 -11.47 2.65
CA ILE A 428 28.10 -12.22 3.40
C ILE A 428 27.59 -13.34 2.50
N LEU A 429 27.52 -14.54 3.06
CA LEU A 429 26.76 -15.65 2.51
C LEU A 429 25.54 -15.86 3.42
N GLY A 430 24.35 -15.58 2.92
CA GLY A 430 23.14 -15.63 3.72
C GLY A 430 22.17 -14.50 3.39
N VAL A 431 21.54 -13.93 4.42
CA VAL A 431 20.47 -12.94 4.28
C VAL A 431 20.81 -11.71 5.11
N LEU A 432 20.58 -10.52 4.55
CA LEU A 432 20.81 -9.25 5.21
C LEU A 432 19.57 -8.38 5.16
N TRP A 433 19.04 -8.02 6.32
CA TRP A 433 17.95 -7.09 6.49
C TRP A 433 18.37 -5.93 7.39
N ALA A 434 18.22 -4.72 6.91
CA ALA A 434 18.65 -3.53 7.63
C ALA A 434 17.65 -2.37 7.46
N TRP A 435 17.82 -1.32 8.25
CA TRP A 435 17.11 -0.07 8.01
C TRP A 435 17.66 0.65 6.77
N ILE A 436 18.99 0.75 6.70
CA ILE A 436 19.69 1.33 5.57
C ILE A 436 20.75 0.32 5.09
N TYR A 437 20.89 0.17 3.79
CA TYR A 437 21.99 -0.54 3.17
C TYR A 437 22.81 0.43 2.33
N ASP A 438 24.09 0.59 2.65
CA ASP A 438 25.03 1.43 1.89
C ASP A 438 26.22 0.63 1.37
N GLY A 439 26.18 0.33 0.09
CA GLY A 439 27.25 -0.32 -0.67
C GLY A 439 28.14 0.63 -1.45
N SER A 440 28.24 1.91 -1.04
CA SER A 440 28.86 3.00 -1.80
C SER A 440 30.38 2.86 -2.04
N SER A 441 30.98 1.75 -1.68
CA SER A 441 32.41 1.50 -1.93
C SER A 441 32.70 1.32 -3.44
N SER A 442 33.91 1.68 -3.82
CA SER A 442 34.39 1.54 -5.21
C SER A 442 34.76 0.10 -5.59
N ASN A 443 34.78 -0.81 -4.65
CA ASN A 443 35.18 -2.22 -4.83
C ASN A 443 33.94 -3.10 -4.74
N VAL A 444 33.84 -4.09 -5.61
CA VAL A 444 32.74 -5.03 -5.64
C VAL A 444 32.83 -5.95 -4.41
N ALA A 445 31.72 -6.01 -3.67
CA ALA A 445 31.48 -7.02 -2.66
C ALA A 445 30.16 -7.70 -2.99
N SER A 446 29.96 -8.96 -2.60
CA SER A 446 28.71 -9.64 -2.86
C SER A 446 28.02 -10.07 -1.57
N ILE A 447 26.67 -10.03 -1.61
CA ILE A 447 25.81 -10.79 -0.72
C ILE A 447 25.37 -12.01 -1.52
N THR A 448 25.90 -13.18 -1.17
CA THR A 448 25.53 -14.43 -1.83
C THR A 448 24.40 -15.08 -1.04
N VAL A 449 23.26 -15.24 -1.67
CA VAL A 449 22.04 -15.76 -1.05
C VAL A 449 21.86 -17.22 -1.45
N PRO A 450 21.86 -18.17 -0.50
CA PRO A 450 21.62 -19.57 -0.81
C PRO A 450 20.26 -19.82 -1.43
N ASP A 451 20.14 -20.79 -2.32
CA ASP A 451 18.92 -21.07 -3.08
C ASP A 451 17.71 -21.40 -2.20
N GLU A 452 17.95 -22.04 -1.05
CA GLU A 452 16.90 -22.40 -0.09
C GLU A 452 16.68 -21.37 1.03
N ALA A 453 17.34 -20.19 0.94
CA ALA A 453 17.29 -19.19 2.00
C ALA A 453 15.87 -18.82 2.42
N GLY A 454 14.94 -18.77 1.48
CA GLY A 454 13.53 -18.48 1.77
C GLY A 454 12.86 -19.51 2.66
N SER A 455 13.05 -20.80 2.39
CA SER A 455 12.47 -21.89 3.19
C SER A 455 13.11 -21.98 4.56
N ILE A 456 14.43 -21.88 4.61
CA ILE A 456 15.20 -21.93 5.85
C ILE A 456 14.82 -20.77 6.79
N MET A 457 14.74 -19.54 6.25
CA MET A 457 14.35 -18.38 7.05
C MET A 457 12.90 -18.43 7.51
N PHE A 458 12.00 -18.97 6.68
CA PHE A 458 10.61 -19.16 7.07
C PHE A 458 10.48 -20.14 8.26
N GLU A 459 11.27 -21.21 8.26
CA GLU A 459 11.32 -22.18 9.34
C GLU A 459 11.92 -21.57 10.63
N GLU A 460 13.04 -20.84 10.51
CA GLU A 460 13.74 -20.23 11.64
C GLU A 460 12.99 -19.05 12.28
N MET A 461 12.35 -18.21 11.49
CA MET A 461 11.60 -17.03 11.99
C MET A 461 10.16 -17.39 12.39
N GLY A 462 9.68 -18.58 12.03
CA GLY A 462 8.34 -19.05 12.35
C GLY A 462 7.24 -18.41 11.49
N ALA A 463 6.01 -18.90 11.69
CA ALA A 463 4.84 -18.48 10.90
C ALA A 463 4.41 -17.01 11.10
N SER A 464 5.10 -16.25 11.95
CA SER A 464 4.81 -14.83 12.20
C SER A 464 5.42 -13.89 11.14
N PHE A 465 6.29 -14.40 10.28
CA PHE A 465 6.89 -13.61 9.22
C PHE A 465 6.04 -13.63 7.97
N SER A 466 5.30 -12.58 7.72
CA SER A 466 4.59 -12.36 6.46
C SER A 466 5.30 -11.27 5.66
N LEU A 467 6.06 -11.67 4.67
CA LEU A 467 6.46 -10.76 3.58
C LEU A 467 5.18 -10.35 2.86
N SER A 468 4.74 -9.14 3.10
CA SER A 468 3.56 -8.63 2.44
C SER A 468 3.94 -7.84 1.20
N ILE A 469 4.05 -8.54 0.06
CA ILE A 469 3.92 -7.89 -1.24
C ILE A 469 2.51 -7.33 -1.29
N ARG A 470 2.33 -6.11 -1.82
CA ARG A 470 1.11 -5.34 -1.57
C ARG A 470 0.16 -5.36 -2.74
N ASP A 471 -1.07 -5.66 -2.44
CA ASP A 471 -2.22 -5.18 -3.18
C ASP A 471 -2.62 -3.80 -2.67
N TYR A 472 -3.54 -3.17 -3.35
CA TYR A 472 -4.13 -1.92 -2.92
C TYR A 472 -5.58 -2.13 -2.54
N VAL A 473 -6.06 -1.31 -1.62
CA VAL A 473 -7.46 -1.33 -1.21
C VAL A 473 -7.99 0.08 -1.08
N ALA A 474 -9.16 0.31 -1.64
CA ALA A 474 -9.92 1.53 -1.41
C ALA A 474 -10.62 1.44 -0.06
N LEU A 475 -10.34 2.38 0.84
CA LEU A 475 -10.86 2.43 2.19
C LEU A 475 -11.54 3.77 2.47
N GLY A 476 -12.69 3.71 3.15
CA GLY A 476 -13.36 4.91 3.63
C GLY A 476 -13.95 5.78 2.51
N VAL A 477 -14.55 6.88 2.94
CA VAL A 477 -15.12 7.90 2.05
C VAL A 477 -14.68 9.26 2.59
N ASN A 478 -13.79 9.93 1.86
CA ASN A 478 -13.27 11.23 2.27
C ASN A 478 -14.18 12.39 1.84
N SER A 479 -14.79 12.25 0.67
CA SER A 479 -15.76 13.22 0.18
C SER A 479 -16.74 12.58 -0.80
N TRP A 480 -17.96 13.09 -0.79
CA TRP A 480 -19.03 12.68 -1.69
C TRP A 480 -19.63 13.91 -2.35
N ARG A 481 -19.79 13.89 -3.67
CA ARG A 481 -20.45 14.93 -4.44
C ARG A 481 -21.41 14.30 -5.45
N SER A 482 -22.60 14.84 -5.55
CA SER A 482 -23.56 14.46 -6.60
C SER A 482 -23.83 15.64 -7.52
N PHE A 483 -23.96 15.37 -8.80
CA PHE A 483 -24.27 16.36 -9.84
C PHE A 483 -25.47 15.86 -10.62
N GLU A 484 -26.53 16.64 -10.65
CA GLU A 484 -27.73 16.33 -11.42
C GLU A 484 -27.74 17.18 -12.69
N GLY A 485 -27.76 16.51 -13.84
CA GLY A 485 -27.91 17.12 -15.15
C GLY A 485 -29.23 16.69 -15.77
N LEU A 486 -30.09 17.64 -16.13
CA LEU A 486 -31.25 17.39 -16.97
C LEU A 486 -30.84 17.59 -18.41
N THR A 487 -30.90 16.52 -19.23
CA THR A 487 -30.80 16.66 -20.69
C THR A 487 -32.05 17.38 -21.17
N GLN A 488 -31.86 18.53 -21.84
CA GLN A 488 -32.93 19.28 -22.49
C GLN A 488 -33.40 18.61 -23.79
#